data_6a3229213469cb0fa325e90b2e409030
#
_entry.id   6a3229213469cb0fa325e90b2e409030
#
_cell.length_a   1.000
_cell.length_b   1.000
_cell.length_c   1.000
_cell.angle_alpha   90.00
_cell.angle_beta   90.00
_cell.angle_gamma   90.00
#
_symmetry.space_group_name_H-M   'P 1'
#
loop_
_entity.id
_entity.type
_entity.pdbx_description
1 polymer ?
#
loop_
_entity_poly.entity_id
_entity_poly.type
_entity_poly.pdbx_seq_one_letter_code
_entity_poly.pdbx_strand_id
1 'polypeptide(L)'
;NLPFEESLEEYKSYLKKAIDQKPLAINSHTGSDFLSFEQNMAFINAANKLSIASNIPIYHETHRGRFSYSLPETNKYLNDNYNLKLTLDISHWMVVHESLLKNREDLLEKVILKSDHIHARVGFKEGPQVNDPSAPEWRNTLNRHLDIWESVIHKKWNKKQIATITTEFGPPNYMPTIPFTNKPLSDQWENNVFIMNVLKERLKKMN
;
A
#
# COMPACT_ATOMS: atom_id res chain seq x y z
N ASN A 1 -19.76 -9.84 9.33
CA ASN A 1 -19.52 -9.51 7.92
C ASN A 1 -20.88 -9.37 7.23
N LEU A 2 -21.06 -8.29 6.47
CA LEU A 2 -22.25 -8.08 5.63
C LEU A 2 -22.29 -9.10 4.48
N PRO A 3 -23.48 -9.46 3.98
CA PRO A 3 -23.59 -10.15 2.71
C PRO A 3 -22.85 -9.41 1.58
N PHE A 4 -22.44 -10.16 0.55
CA PHE A 4 -21.65 -9.59 -0.54
C PHE A 4 -22.29 -8.36 -1.20
N GLU A 5 -23.58 -8.44 -1.55
CA GLU A 5 -24.28 -7.34 -2.22
C GLU A 5 -24.36 -6.09 -1.34
N GLU A 6 -24.65 -6.24 -0.06
CA GLU A 6 -24.70 -5.14 0.90
C GLU A 6 -23.32 -4.51 1.07
N SER A 7 -22.27 -5.32 1.18
CA SER A 7 -20.88 -4.85 1.26
C SER A 7 -20.45 -4.06 0.02
N LEU A 8 -20.88 -4.50 -1.17
CA LEU A 8 -20.60 -3.81 -2.43
C LEU A 8 -21.33 -2.46 -2.51
N GLU A 9 -22.59 -2.38 -2.09
CA GLU A 9 -23.34 -1.12 -2.08
C GLU A 9 -22.80 -0.15 -1.02
N GLU A 10 -22.44 -0.64 0.16
CA GLU A 10 -21.78 0.17 1.18
C GLU A 10 -20.44 0.74 0.68
N TYR A 11 -19.61 -0.07 0.04
CA TYR A 11 -18.37 0.36 -0.58
C TYR A 11 -18.57 1.48 -1.60
N LYS A 12 -19.54 1.33 -2.50
CA LYS A 12 -19.92 2.37 -3.47
C LYS A 12 -20.34 3.67 -2.77
N SER A 13 -21.10 3.55 -1.69
CA SER A 13 -21.55 4.71 -0.89
C SER A 13 -20.36 5.47 -0.29
N TYR A 14 -19.37 4.75 0.32
CA TYR A 14 -18.16 5.38 0.86
C TYR A 14 -17.32 6.06 -0.23
N LEU A 15 -17.16 5.43 -1.40
CA LEU A 15 -16.43 6.05 -2.50
C LEU A 15 -17.11 7.33 -2.99
N LYS A 16 -18.46 7.35 -3.11
CA LYS A 16 -19.20 8.56 -3.48
C LYS A 16 -19.00 9.69 -2.48
N LYS A 17 -19.10 9.39 -1.17
CA LYS A 17 -18.81 10.38 -0.10
C LYS A 17 -17.40 10.92 -0.16
N ALA A 18 -16.41 10.07 -0.47
CA ALA A 18 -15.03 10.50 -0.64
C ALA A 18 -14.85 11.39 -1.89
N ILE A 19 -15.50 11.05 -3.00
CA ILE A 19 -15.48 11.83 -4.25
C ILE A 19 -16.08 13.23 -4.03
N ASP A 20 -17.15 13.35 -3.24
CA ASP A 20 -17.78 14.64 -2.93
C ASP A 20 -16.84 15.63 -2.23
N GLN A 21 -15.78 15.14 -1.57
CA GLN A 21 -14.74 15.96 -0.97
C GLN A 21 -13.72 16.49 -2.00
N LYS A 22 -13.80 16.09 -3.26
CA LYS A 22 -12.90 16.49 -4.35
C LYS A 22 -11.41 16.32 -4.03
N PRO A 23 -10.97 15.15 -3.54
CA PRO A 23 -9.56 14.90 -3.23
C PRO A 23 -8.74 14.79 -4.51
N LEU A 24 -7.40 14.87 -4.39
CA LEU A 24 -6.48 14.60 -5.49
C LEU A 24 -6.52 13.14 -5.95
N ALA A 25 -6.72 12.22 -5.01
CA ALA A 25 -6.90 10.79 -5.25
C ALA A 25 -7.57 10.16 -4.01
N ILE A 26 -8.09 8.96 -4.17
CA ILE A 26 -8.66 8.15 -3.09
C ILE A 26 -7.83 6.88 -2.93
N ASN A 27 -7.32 6.62 -1.73
CA ASN A 27 -6.79 5.31 -1.36
C ASN A 27 -7.93 4.43 -0.84
N SER A 28 -8.01 3.19 -1.30
CA SER A 28 -9.13 2.30 -1.00
C SER A 28 -8.67 0.92 -0.54
N HIS A 29 -9.18 0.49 0.61
CA HIS A 29 -9.19 -0.91 1.01
C HIS A 29 -10.32 -1.62 0.25
N THR A 30 -9.97 -2.40 -0.76
CA THR A 30 -10.93 -2.95 -1.72
C THR A 30 -11.12 -4.45 -1.52
N GLY A 31 -12.38 -4.89 -1.48
CA GLY A 31 -12.73 -6.30 -1.41
C GLY A 31 -12.21 -7.01 -0.16
N SER A 32 -12.02 -8.31 -0.26
CA SER A 32 -11.49 -9.17 0.82
C SER A 32 -10.78 -10.39 0.25
N ASP A 33 -9.84 -10.94 1.00
CA ASP A 33 -9.17 -12.21 0.75
C ASP A 33 -10.09 -13.44 0.88
N PHE A 34 -11.28 -13.28 1.50
CA PHE A 34 -12.32 -14.30 1.60
C PHE A 34 -13.31 -14.31 0.42
N LEU A 35 -13.24 -13.33 -0.48
CA LEU A 35 -14.13 -13.25 -1.64
C LEU A 35 -13.53 -13.98 -2.85
N SER A 36 -14.41 -14.46 -3.74
CA SER A 36 -13.97 -15.03 -5.02
C SER A 36 -13.31 -13.96 -5.91
N PHE A 37 -12.62 -14.40 -6.95
CA PHE A 37 -12.04 -13.48 -7.95
C PHE A 37 -13.12 -12.57 -8.56
N GLU A 38 -14.26 -13.14 -8.96
CA GLU A 38 -15.37 -12.42 -9.58
C GLU A 38 -15.99 -11.39 -8.63
N GLN A 39 -16.15 -11.77 -7.37
CA GLN A 39 -16.66 -10.86 -6.33
C GLN A 39 -15.69 -9.69 -6.09
N ASN A 40 -14.39 -9.95 -5.98
CA ASN A 40 -13.39 -8.90 -5.88
C ASN A 40 -13.35 -8.00 -7.13
N MET A 41 -13.50 -8.58 -8.33
CA MET A 41 -13.60 -7.83 -9.58
C MET A 41 -14.83 -6.91 -9.61
N ALA A 42 -15.94 -7.28 -8.96
CA ALA A 42 -17.10 -6.39 -8.84
C ALA A 42 -16.78 -5.11 -8.06
N PHE A 43 -16.02 -5.21 -6.95
CA PHE A 43 -15.53 -4.04 -6.20
C PHE A 43 -14.58 -3.18 -7.04
N ILE A 44 -13.61 -3.79 -7.72
CA ILE A 44 -12.64 -3.10 -8.58
C ILE A 44 -13.37 -2.36 -9.72
N ASN A 45 -14.31 -3.03 -10.38
CA ASN A 45 -15.09 -2.43 -11.47
C ASN A 45 -15.99 -1.28 -11.00
N ALA A 46 -16.56 -1.39 -9.80
CA ALA A 46 -17.33 -0.31 -9.19
C ALA A 46 -16.47 0.93 -8.94
N ALA A 47 -15.26 0.74 -8.37
CA ALA A 47 -14.31 1.82 -8.17
C ALA A 47 -13.86 2.45 -9.50
N ASN A 48 -13.52 1.64 -10.50
CA ASN A 48 -13.13 2.13 -11.83
C ASN A 48 -14.23 2.99 -12.49
N LYS A 49 -15.49 2.54 -12.42
CA LYS A 49 -16.64 3.32 -12.96
C LYS A 49 -16.76 4.67 -12.25
N LEU A 50 -16.65 4.69 -10.94
CA LEU A 50 -16.71 5.93 -10.15
C LEU A 50 -15.52 6.85 -10.42
N SER A 51 -14.32 6.30 -10.53
CA SER A 51 -13.10 7.04 -10.86
C SER A 51 -13.20 7.72 -12.23
N ILE A 52 -13.67 7.00 -13.24
CA ILE A 52 -13.87 7.57 -14.58
C ILE A 52 -14.93 8.67 -14.56
N ALA A 53 -16.07 8.43 -13.91
CA ALA A 53 -17.17 9.38 -13.87
C ALA A 53 -16.84 10.68 -13.12
N SER A 54 -16.02 10.59 -12.07
CA SER A 54 -15.63 11.74 -11.25
C SER A 54 -14.34 12.43 -11.70
N ASN A 55 -13.57 11.79 -12.57
CA ASN A 55 -12.19 12.17 -12.91
C ASN A 55 -11.25 12.25 -11.69
N ILE A 56 -11.55 11.48 -10.62
CA ILE A 56 -10.72 11.38 -9.43
C ILE A 56 -10.11 9.98 -9.40
N PRO A 57 -8.77 9.84 -9.39
CA PRO A 57 -8.13 8.53 -9.31
C PRO A 57 -8.49 7.79 -8.04
N ILE A 58 -8.80 6.49 -8.15
CA ILE A 58 -8.98 5.60 -7.02
C ILE A 58 -7.87 4.55 -7.10
N TYR A 59 -7.05 4.48 -6.04
CA TYR A 59 -5.96 3.53 -5.91
C TYR A 59 -6.35 2.43 -4.93
N HIS A 60 -6.04 1.19 -5.28
CA HIS A 60 -6.32 0.03 -4.45
C HIS A 60 -5.07 -0.33 -3.65
N GLU A 61 -5.20 -0.33 -2.33
CA GLU A 61 -4.06 -0.62 -1.46
C GLU A 61 -3.70 -2.10 -1.47
N THR A 62 -2.40 -2.39 -1.55
CA THR A 62 -1.87 -3.72 -1.32
C THR A 62 -1.88 -3.99 0.18
N HIS A 63 -2.87 -4.75 0.64
CA HIS A 63 -3.13 -4.93 2.07
C HIS A 63 -3.59 -6.35 2.38
N ARG A 64 -3.01 -6.98 3.43
CA ARG A 64 -3.49 -8.26 3.95
C ARG A 64 -4.97 -8.16 4.33
N GLY A 65 -5.75 -9.20 4.06
CA GLY A 65 -7.20 -9.19 4.28
C GLY A 65 -8.00 -8.48 3.17
N ARG A 66 -7.36 -8.06 2.05
CA ARG A 66 -8.01 -7.48 0.87
C ARG A 66 -7.76 -8.36 -0.36
N PHE A 67 -8.39 -8.04 -1.50
CA PHE A 67 -8.14 -8.80 -2.74
C PHE A 67 -6.65 -8.86 -3.08
N SER A 68 -5.92 -7.83 -2.71
CA SER A 68 -4.48 -7.63 -2.94
C SER A 68 -3.59 -8.16 -1.81
N TYR A 69 -4.06 -9.16 -1.05
CA TYR A 69 -3.38 -9.62 0.17
C TYR A 69 -2.00 -10.23 -0.06
N SER A 70 -1.73 -10.74 -1.25
CA SER A 70 -0.45 -11.35 -1.60
C SER A 70 0.03 -10.93 -2.98
N LEU A 71 1.35 -10.96 -3.20
CA LEU A 71 1.97 -10.57 -4.46
C LEU A 71 1.50 -11.43 -5.65
N PRO A 72 1.47 -12.79 -5.57
CA PRO A 72 0.97 -13.61 -6.67
C PRO A 72 -0.51 -13.40 -6.95
N GLU A 73 -1.34 -13.27 -5.91
CA GLU A 73 -2.78 -13.05 -6.07
C GLU A 73 -3.06 -11.72 -6.75
N THR A 74 -2.41 -10.64 -6.28
CA THR A 74 -2.56 -9.31 -6.91
C THR A 74 -2.20 -9.34 -8.39
N ASN A 75 -1.17 -10.09 -8.77
CA ASN A 75 -0.76 -10.20 -10.18
C ASN A 75 -1.83 -10.81 -11.10
N LYS A 76 -2.75 -11.64 -10.59
CA LYS A 76 -3.88 -12.16 -11.38
C LYS A 76 -4.81 -11.03 -11.82
N TYR A 77 -5.12 -10.10 -10.91
CA TYR A 77 -5.97 -8.94 -11.20
C TYR A 77 -5.31 -7.95 -12.15
N LEU A 78 -3.97 -7.84 -12.11
CA LEU A 78 -3.23 -6.93 -13.00
C LEU A 78 -3.25 -7.39 -14.46
N ASN A 79 -3.36 -8.69 -14.71
CA ASN A 79 -3.43 -9.22 -16.07
C ASN A 79 -4.77 -8.93 -16.74
N ASP A 80 -5.86 -8.93 -15.96
CA ASP A 80 -7.24 -8.85 -16.48
C ASP A 80 -7.82 -7.43 -16.42
N ASN A 81 -7.20 -6.51 -15.67
CA ASN A 81 -7.73 -5.15 -15.50
C ASN A 81 -6.66 -4.08 -15.77
N TYR A 82 -6.69 -3.52 -16.97
CA TYR A 82 -5.75 -2.49 -17.41
C TYR A 82 -5.87 -1.16 -16.65
N ASN A 83 -7.02 -0.88 -16.05
CA ASN A 83 -7.27 0.37 -15.32
C ASN A 83 -6.97 0.27 -13.83
N LEU A 84 -6.56 -0.92 -13.34
CA LEU A 84 -6.21 -1.09 -11.94
C LEU A 84 -4.96 -0.27 -11.60
N LYS A 85 -5.09 0.60 -10.61
CA LYS A 85 -4.02 1.42 -10.04
C LYS A 85 -3.86 1.08 -8.56
N LEU A 86 -2.63 1.02 -8.10
CA LEU A 86 -2.32 0.58 -6.75
C LEU A 86 -1.75 1.71 -5.89
N THR A 87 -2.09 1.66 -4.62
CA THR A 87 -1.26 2.17 -3.53
C THR A 87 -0.39 1.02 -3.05
N LEU A 88 0.93 1.17 -3.15
CA LEU A 88 1.86 0.14 -2.73
C LEU A 88 2.20 0.29 -1.25
N ASP A 89 1.59 -0.54 -0.40
CA ASP A 89 2.10 -0.87 0.93
C ASP A 89 2.75 -2.27 0.87
N ILE A 90 4.06 -2.28 0.67
CA ILE A 90 4.83 -3.52 0.53
C ILE A 90 5.00 -4.26 1.86
N SER A 91 4.79 -3.56 2.98
CA SER A 91 4.96 -4.11 4.34
C SER A 91 4.03 -5.30 4.58
N HIS A 92 2.81 -5.23 4.05
CA HIS A 92 1.82 -6.30 4.16
C HIS A 92 2.25 -7.58 3.45
N TRP A 93 2.89 -7.47 2.29
CA TRP A 93 3.36 -8.65 1.58
C TRP A 93 4.61 -9.26 2.21
N MET A 94 5.46 -8.45 2.82
CA MET A 94 6.62 -8.99 3.53
C MET A 94 6.22 -9.92 4.67
N VAL A 95 5.20 -9.55 5.44
CA VAL A 95 4.69 -10.42 6.51
C VAL A 95 3.87 -11.59 5.96
N VAL A 96 3.03 -11.40 4.95
CA VAL A 96 2.23 -12.49 4.36
C VAL A 96 3.10 -13.57 3.73
N HIS A 97 4.23 -13.18 3.13
CA HIS A 97 5.18 -14.10 2.48
C HIS A 97 6.35 -14.50 3.37
N GLU A 98 6.41 -14.04 4.63
CA GLU A 98 7.55 -14.25 5.54
C GLU A 98 8.90 -13.98 4.85
N SER A 99 8.94 -12.94 4.02
CA SER A 99 10.02 -12.70 3.07
C SER A 99 10.20 -11.21 2.76
N LEU A 100 11.43 -10.78 2.53
CA LEU A 100 11.72 -9.46 1.94
C LEU A 100 11.52 -9.44 0.41
N LEU A 101 10.85 -10.42 -0.15
CA LEU A 101 10.52 -10.56 -1.56
C LEU A 101 11.74 -10.49 -2.51
N LYS A 102 12.90 -10.95 -2.02
CA LYS A 102 14.08 -11.14 -2.87
C LYS A 102 13.81 -12.28 -3.85
N ASN A 103 14.30 -12.14 -5.07
CA ASN A 103 14.09 -13.11 -6.17
C ASN A 103 12.61 -13.25 -6.59
N ARG A 104 11.84 -12.15 -6.50
CA ARG A 104 10.45 -12.01 -6.97
C ARG A 104 10.28 -10.76 -7.83
N GLU A 105 11.35 -10.30 -8.45
CA GLU A 105 11.42 -9.07 -9.23
C GLU A 105 10.46 -9.11 -10.42
N ASP A 106 10.25 -10.25 -11.04
CA ASP A 106 9.32 -10.48 -12.15
C ASP A 106 7.85 -10.14 -11.80
N LEU A 107 7.43 -10.52 -10.60
CA LEU A 107 6.09 -10.19 -10.08
C LEU A 107 6.02 -8.74 -9.56
N LEU A 108 7.10 -8.28 -8.90
CA LEU A 108 7.17 -6.92 -8.37
C LEU A 108 7.17 -5.87 -9.48
N GLU A 109 7.83 -6.11 -10.61
CA GLU A 109 7.87 -5.19 -11.72
C GLU A 109 6.46 -4.84 -12.23
N LYS A 110 5.61 -5.83 -12.40
CA LYS A 110 4.21 -5.62 -12.83
C LYS A 110 3.45 -4.74 -11.84
N VAL A 111 3.64 -4.96 -10.54
CA VAL A 111 3.01 -4.17 -9.48
C VAL A 111 3.56 -2.74 -9.47
N ILE A 112 4.89 -2.58 -9.54
CA ILE A 112 5.55 -1.28 -9.62
C ILE A 112 5.01 -0.49 -10.82
N LEU A 113 4.78 -1.15 -11.96
CA LEU A 113 4.17 -0.54 -13.14
C LEU A 113 2.74 -0.02 -12.92
N LYS A 114 2.00 -0.55 -11.98
CA LYS A 114 0.61 -0.17 -11.66
C LYS A 114 0.48 0.67 -10.39
N SER A 115 1.59 0.89 -9.66
CA SER A 115 1.59 1.68 -8.44
C SER A 115 1.70 3.17 -8.75
N ASP A 116 0.77 3.95 -8.24
CA ASP A 116 0.68 5.40 -8.42
C ASP A 116 0.84 6.17 -7.10
N HIS A 117 0.72 5.49 -5.97
CA HIS A 117 0.93 6.00 -4.63
C HIS A 117 1.72 4.98 -3.79
N ILE A 118 2.43 5.47 -2.77
CA ILE A 118 3.20 4.63 -1.85
C ILE A 118 2.73 4.91 -0.42
N HIS A 119 2.41 3.84 0.32
CA HIS A 119 2.38 3.86 1.77
C HIS A 119 3.74 3.41 2.30
N ALA A 120 4.49 4.37 2.84
CA ALA A 120 5.86 4.13 3.26
C ALA A 120 5.91 3.67 4.72
N ARG A 121 5.57 2.40 4.92
CA ARG A 121 5.71 1.67 6.17
C ARG A 121 6.76 0.57 6.02
N VAL A 122 7.63 0.42 7.00
CA VAL A 122 8.65 -0.63 7.01
C VAL A 122 8.11 -1.84 7.75
N GLY A 123 7.73 -2.86 7.01
CA GLY A 123 7.38 -4.18 7.53
C GLY A 123 8.57 -5.14 7.52
N PHE A 124 8.40 -6.30 8.10
CA PHE A 124 9.40 -7.37 8.12
C PHE A 124 8.72 -8.74 8.01
N LYS A 125 9.50 -9.81 8.05
CA LYS A 125 8.99 -11.16 7.81
C LYS A 125 7.90 -11.61 8.80
N GLU A 126 7.96 -11.10 10.04
CA GLU A 126 7.07 -11.51 11.13
C GLU A 126 6.04 -10.42 11.50
N GLY A 127 6.07 -9.28 10.81
CA GLY A 127 5.14 -8.20 11.13
C GLY A 127 5.04 -7.11 10.06
N PRO A 128 3.90 -6.41 9.99
CA PRO A 128 3.69 -5.36 9.00
C PRO A 128 4.40 -4.05 9.36
N GLN A 129 4.94 -3.92 10.57
CA GLN A 129 5.62 -2.72 11.03
C GLN A 129 6.73 -3.08 12.01
N VAL A 130 7.94 -2.56 11.75
CA VAL A 130 9.04 -2.60 12.72
C VAL A 130 8.77 -1.63 13.86
N ASN A 131 9.39 -1.85 15.02
CA ASN A 131 9.24 -0.97 16.17
C ASN A 131 9.83 0.43 15.94
N ASP A 132 11.05 0.50 15.37
CA ASP A 132 11.77 1.74 15.07
C ASP A 132 12.57 1.58 13.79
N PRO A 133 12.21 2.26 12.68
CA PRO A 133 12.90 2.10 11.40
C PRO A 133 14.33 2.65 11.40
N SER A 134 14.72 3.45 12.38
CA SER A 134 16.09 3.99 12.53
C SER A 134 17.05 3.00 13.18
N ALA A 135 16.55 1.98 13.87
CA ALA A 135 17.34 1.02 14.58
C ALA A 135 18.23 0.18 13.64
N PRO A 136 19.51 -0.05 14.01
CA PRO A 136 20.49 -0.71 13.14
C PRO A 136 20.10 -2.11 12.66
N GLU A 137 19.35 -2.86 13.47
CA GLU A 137 18.86 -4.19 13.14
C GLU A 137 17.91 -4.19 11.95
N TRP A 138 17.20 -3.09 11.69
CA TRP A 138 16.27 -2.95 10.57
C TRP A 138 16.89 -2.38 9.31
N ARG A 139 18.18 -2.04 9.31
CA ARG A 139 18.85 -1.39 8.17
C ARG A 139 18.66 -2.13 6.84
N ASN A 140 18.83 -3.45 6.85
CA ASN A 140 18.66 -4.25 5.62
C ASN A 140 17.19 -4.27 5.15
N THR A 141 16.26 -4.35 6.08
CA THR A 141 14.83 -4.32 5.82
C THR A 141 14.41 -2.94 5.28
N LEU A 142 14.83 -1.86 5.93
CA LEU A 142 14.58 -0.50 5.47
C LEU A 142 15.14 -0.27 4.06
N ASN A 143 16.39 -0.67 3.80
CA ASN A 143 17.00 -0.53 2.47
C ASN A 143 16.18 -1.25 1.39
N ARG A 144 15.68 -2.45 1.66
CA ARG A 144 14.83 -3.17 0.71
C ARG A 144 13.53 -2.43 0.39
N HIS A 145 12.88 -1.81 1.38
CA HIS A 145 11.71 -0.96 1.15
C HIS A 145 12.06 0.24 0.28
N LEU A 146 13.15 0.93 0.63
CA LEU A 146 13.62 2.09 -0.12
C LEU A 146 13.90 1.76 -1.58
N ASP A 147 14.55 0.64 -1.87
CA ASP A 147 14.85 0.21 -3.25
C ASP A 147 13.56 -0.02 -4.06
N ILE A 148 12.54 -0.62 -3.44
CA ILE A 148 11.24 -0.85 -4.10
C ILE A 148 10.49 0.48 -4.30
N TRP A 149 10.45 1.35 -3.29
CA TRP A 149 9.81 2.67 -3.40
C TRP A 149 10.48 3.55 -4.46
N GLU A 150 11.82 3.56 -4.51
CA GLU A 150 12.57 4.25 -5.55
C GLU A 150 12.21 3.76 -6.95
N SER A 151 12.02 2.45 -7.12
CA SER A 151 11.61 1.90 -8.42
C SER A 151 10.24 2.44 -8.89
N VAL A 152 9.28 2.63 -7.96
CA VAL A 152 7.98 3.27 -8.26
C VAL A 152 8.19 4.74 -8.66
N ILE A 153 9.02 5.47 -7.91
CA ILE A 153 9.28 6.90 -8.13
C ILE A 153 9.98 7.12 -9.47
N HIS A 154 11.04 6.35 -9.76
CA HIS A 154 11.75 6.40 -11.04
C HIS A 154 10.83 6.19 -12.24
N LYS A 155 9.96 5.21 -12.14
CA LYS A 155 8.99 4.96 -13.20
C LYS A 155 8.07 6.14 -13.44
N LYS A 156 7.61 6.81 -12.38
CA LYS A 156 6.79 8.02 -12.49
C LYS A 156 7.57 9.18 -13.12
N TRP A 157 8.80 9.41 -12.67
CA TRP A 157 9.67 10.45 -13.21
C TRP A 157 9.94 10.27 -14.70
N ASN A 158 10.27 9.05 -15.13
CA ASN A 158 10.50 8.75 -16.54
C ASN A 158 9.28 9.07 -17.43
N LYS A 159 8.08 9.02 -16.84
CA LYS A 159 6.82 9.40 -17.50
C LYS A 159 6.41 10.86 -17.28
N LYS A 160 7.24 11.66 -16.61
CA LYS A 160 6.92 13.04 -16.19
C LYS A 160 5.61 13.12 -15.37
N GLN A 161 5.38 12.13 -14.52
CA GLN A 161 4.23 12.03 -13.64
C GLN A 161 4.62 12.29 -12.19
N ILE A 162 3.68 12.79 -11.40
CA ILE A 162 3.87 12.99 -9.96
C ILE A 162 3.76 11.64 -9.24
N ALA A 163 4.73 11.33 -8.39
CA ALA A 163 4.64 10.26 -7.39
C ALA A 163 4.19 10.88 -6.06
N THR A 164 3.24 10.27 -5.41
CA THR A 164 2.80 10.67 -4.07
C THR A 164 3.15 9.58 -3.05
N ILE A 165 3.55 10.01 -1.85
CA ILE A 165 3.99 9.11 -0.78
C ILE A 165 3.38 9.59 0.53
N THR A 166 2.80 8.65 1.27
CA THR A 166 2.38 8.84 2.67
C THR A 166 3.28 8.00 3.56
N THR A 167 3.96 8.62 4.54
CA THR A 167 4.60 7.88 5.62
C THR A 167 3.52 7.35 6.54
N GLU A 168 3.57 6.07 6.90
CA GLU A 168 2.39 5.41 7.48
C GLU A 168 2.73 4.51 8.69
N PHE A 169 3.65 4.93 9.53
CA PHE A 169 3.81 4.26 10.81
C PHE A 169 2.56 4.48 11.66
N GLY A 170 1.92 3.38 12.04
CA GLY A 170 0.68 3.38 12.83
C GLY A 170 0.95 3.31 14.34
N PRO A 171 -0.06 3.70 15.15
CA PRO A 171 -0.04 3.54 16.60
C PRO A 171 -0.16 2.05 17.01
N PRO A 172 -0.14 1.70 18.28
CA PRO A 172 -0.65 0.40 18.71
C PRO A 172 -2.08 0.18 18.16
N ASN A 173 -2.34 -0.92 17.49
CA ASN A 173 -1.74 -2.25 17.45
C ASN A 173 -0.64 -2.48 16.39
N TYR A 174 -0.34 -1.55 15.49
CA TYR A 174 0.81 -1.69 14.58
C TYR A 174 2.13 -1.50 15.33
N MET A 175 2.20 -0.50 16.19
CA MET A 175 3.36 -0.26 17.05
C MET A 175 3.37 -1.28 18.19
N PRO A 176 4.46 -2.10 18.31
CA PRO A 176 4.62 -2.98 19.46
C PRO A 176 4.68 -2.18 20.77
N THR A 177 4.19 -2.79 21.85
CA THR A 177 4.15 -2.17 23.16
C THR A 177 4.95 -2.98 24.19
N ILE A 178 5.38 -2.31 25.26
CA ILE A 178 5.98 -2.98 26.42
C ILE A 178 4.89 -3.82 27.10
N PRO A 179 5.10 -5.13 27.32
CA PRO A 179 4.13 -5.98 27.98
C PRO A 179 3.60 -5.39 29.28
N PHE A 180 2.32 -5.61 29.55
CA PHE A 180 1.56 -5.15 30.74
C PHE A 180 1.36 -3.63 30.85
N THR A 181 1.97 -2.83 30.01
CA THR A 181 1.93 -1.35 30.15
C THR A 181 1.17 -0.65 29.03
N ASN A 182 1.00 -1.31 27.86
CA ASN A 182 0.52 -0.71 26.62
C ASN A 182 1.37 0.49 26.14
N LYS A 183 2.55 0.73 26.72
CA LYS A 183 3.45 1.82 26.32
C LYS A 183 4.09 1.46 24.97
N PRO A 184 3.98 2.32 23.94
CA PRO A 184 4.66 2.09 22.65
C PRO A 184 6.17 1.96 22.81
N LEU A 185 6.81 1.13 21.98
CA LEU A 185 8.27 0.96 21.99
C LEU A 185 9.01 2.16 21.39
N SER A 186 8.36 2.91 20.49
CA SER A 186 8.90 4.14 19.91
C SER A 186 7.78 5.13 19.61
N ASP A 187 8.15 6.35 19.24
CA ASP A 187 7.21 7.40 18.88
C ASP A 187 6.76 7.26 17.42
N GLN A 188 5.46 7.20 17.20
CA GLN A 188 4.87 7.06 15.85
C GLN A 188 5.23 8.24 14.95
N TRP A 189 5.16 9.46 15.47
CA TRP A 189 5.43 10.68 14.70
C TRP A 189 6.89 10.76 14.28
N GLU A 190 7.80 10.50 15.22
CA GLU A 190 9.24 10.50 14.96
C GLU A 190 9.63 9.45 13.89
N ASN A 191 9.02 8.27 13.93
CA ASN A 191 9.20 7.24 12.91
C ASN A 191 8.75 7.73 11.52
N ASN A 192 7.60 8.39 11.43
CA ASN A 192 7.11 8.94 10.17
C ASN A 192 8.01 10.08 9.65
N VAL A 193 8.49 10.96 10.53
CA VAL A 193 9.44 12.03 10.20
C VAL A 193 10.78 11.45 9.74
N PHE A 194 11.28 10.41 10.40
CA PHE A 194 12.49 9.71 10.00
C PHE A 194 12.38 9.16 8.57
N ILE A 195 11.33 8.41 8.26
CA ILE A 195 11.12 7.86 6.90
C ILE A 195 10.99 8.98 5.87
N MET A 196 10.25 10.05 6.17
CA MET A 196 10.14 11.21 5.28
C MET A 196 11.52 11.80 4.97
N ASN A 197 12.36 11.98 5.99
CA ASN A 197 13.69 12.57 5.80
C ASN A 197 14.63 11.64 5.00
N VAL A 198 14.63 10.34 5.31
CA VAL A 198 15.41 9.34 4.55
C VAL A 198 15.01 9.35 3.07
N LEU A 199 13.71 9.36 2.76
CA LEU A 199 13.22 9.44 1.39
C LEU A 199 13.66 10.75 0.71
N LYS A 200 13.52 11.89 1.36
CA LYS A 200 13.97 13.17 0.81
C LYS A 200 15.47 13.17 0.47
N GLU A 201 16.30 12.63 1.36
CA GLU A 201 17.75 12.55 1.12
C GLU A 201 18.12 11.60 -0.02
N ARG A 202 17.42 10.46 -0.15
CA ARG A 202 17.65 9.56 -1.26
C ARG A 202 17.21 10.17 -2.60
N LEU A 203 16.06 10.84 -2.63
CA LEU A 203 15.54 11.49 -3.84
C LEU A 203 16.42 12.65 -4.32
N LYS A 204 17.08 13.39 -3.43
CA LYS A 204 18.07 14.43 -3.82
C LYS A 204 19.26 13.85 -4.59
N LYS A 205 19.64 12.61 -4.31
CA LYS A 205 20.78 11.94 -4.99
C LYS A 205 20.40 11.36 -6.34
N MET A 206 19.12 11.36 -6.68
CA MET A 206 18.60 10.86 -7.96
C MET A 206 18.54 11.96 -9.03
N ASN A 207 18.71 13.23 -8.63
CA ASN A 207 18.85 14.40 -9.50
C ASN A 207 20.33 14.67 -9.79
#